data_05a7058e0f59e6da849eb5dda8d5de26
#
_entry.id   05a7058e0f59e6da849eb5dda8d5de26
#
_cell.length_a   1.000
_cell.length_b   1.000
_cell.length_c   1.000
_cell.angle_alpha   90.00
_cell.angle_beta   90.00
_cell.angle_gamma   90.00
#
_symmetry.space_group_name_H-M   'P 1'
#
loop_
_entity.id
_entity.type
_entity.pdbx_description
1 polymer ?
#
loop_
_entity_poly.entity_id
_entity_poly.type
_entity_poly.pdbx_seq_one_letter_code
_entity_poly.pdbx_strand_id
1 'polypeptide(L)'
;MCIRDRRRRQQRNLLSSLLLARGVPMLLMGDEVGRSQGGNNNSWCQDSPISWMIWNQDQCDLDLQLFLKRLLALRRALPQLFNPLTAPRETVSKQPHEQGDIWRQWHGVELSKPDWAEWSRTLATSLHMGSRGALLLSLIHI
;
A
#
# COMPACT_ATOMS: atom_id res chain seq x y z
N MET A 1 -16.96 16.22 -0.82
CA MET A 1 -16.22 15.21 -0.04
C MET A 1 -15.61 15.90 1.18
N CYS A 2 -15.88 15.38 2.38
CA CYS A 2 -15.38 15.95 3.63
C CYS A 2 -13.85 15.81 3.73
N ILE A 3 -13.16 16.78 4.35
CA ILE A 3 -11.70 16.73 4.58
C ILE A 3 -11.30 15.44 5.32
N ARG A 4 -12.12 15.02 6.29
CA ARG A 4 -11.93 13.79 7.05
C ARG A 4 -11.93 12.55 6.15
N ASP A 5 -12.87 12.46 5.19
CA ASP A 5 -12.98 11.32 4.28
C ASP A 5 -11.79 11.27 3.33
N ARG A 6 -11.33 12.44 2.86
CA ARG A 6 -10.13 12.54 2.03
C ARG A 6 -8.89 12.06 2.78
N ARG A 7 -8.72 12.48 4.04
CA ARG A 7 -7.61 12.03 4.90
C ARG A 7 -7.63 10.50 5.09
N ARG A 8 -8.78 9.94 5.45
CA ARG A 8 -8.94 8.48 5.64
C ARG A 8 -8.62 7.70 4.36
N ARG A 9 -9.04 8.21 3.21
CA ARG A 9 -8.71 7.58 1.93
C ARG A 9 -7.22 7.62 1.66
N GLN A 10 -6.55 8.74 1.90
CA GLN A 10 -5.10 8.86 1.70
C GLN A 10 -4.30 7.98 2.66
N GLN A 11 -4.69 7.86 3.91
CA GLN A 11 -4.06 6.91 4.84
C GLN A 11 -4.14 5.48 4.31
N ARG A 12 -5.31 5.04 3.83
CA ARG A 12 -5.46 3.71 3.21
C ARG A 12 -4.64 3.55 1.95
N ASN A 13 -4.57 4.56 1.09
CA ASN A 13 -3.75 4.52 -0.12
C ASN A 13 -2.26 4.35 0.21
N LEU A 14 -1.75 5.14 1.16
CA LEU A 14 -0.36 5.06 1.59
C LEU A 14 -0.03 3.70 2.23
N LEU A 15 -0.89 3.19 3.11
CA LEU A 15 -0.73 1.86 3.71
C LEU A 15 -0.80 0.75 2.67
N SER A 16 -1.70 0.87 1.69
CA SER A 16 -1.76 -0.08 0.57
C SER A 16 -0.49 -0.07 -0.25
N SER A 17 0.00 1.12 -0.61
CA SER A 17 1.25 1.27 -1.36
C SER A 17 2.43 0.66 -0.62
N LEU A 18 2.53 0.90 0.70
CA LEU A 18 3.60 0.36 1.54
C LEU A 18 3.53 -1.17 1.63
N LEU A 19 2.36 -1.72 1.96
CA LEU A 19 2.22 -3.15 2.24
C LEU A 19 2.14 -4.01 1.00
N LEU A 20 1.73 -3.45 -0.13
CA LEU A 20 1.66 -4.16 -1.41
C LEU A 20 2.90 -3.91 -2.27
N ALA A 21 3.81 -3.07 -1.82
CA ALA A 21 5.14 -2.96 -2.41
C ALA A 21 5.95 -4.23 -2.13
N ARG A 22 6.87 -4.52 -3.06
CA ARG A 22 7.85 -5.59 -2.91
C ARG A 22 8.92 -5.15 -1.92
N GLY A 23 9.28 -6.01 -1.00
CA GLY A 23 10.29 -5.73 0.02
C GLY A 23 9.75 -5.87 1.44
N VAL A 24 10.51 -5.43 2.42
CA VAL A 24 10.12 -5.44 3.84
C VAL A 24 9.45 -4.11 4.19
N PRO A 25 8.14 -4.11 4.51
CA PRO A 25 7.46 -2.88 4.88
C PRO A 25 7.90 -2.44 6.28
N MET A 26 8.12 -1.14 6.44
CA MET A 26 8.36 -0.51 7.75
C MET A 26 7.18 0.39 8.08
N LEU A 27 6.58 0.18 9.25
CA LEU A 27 5.46 0.95 9.76
C LEU A 27 5.83 1.56 11.11
N LEU A 28 5.59 2.85 11.27
CA LEU A 28 5.78 3.51 12.56
C LEU A 28 4.64 3.11 13.50
N MET A 29 4.98 2.80 14.75
CA MET A 29 4.02 2.48 15.80
C MET A 29 3.00 3.61 15.97
N GLY A 30 1.72 3.25 15.89
CA GLY A 30 0.59 4.17 15.97
C GLY A 30 -0.03 4.54 14.61
N ASP A 31 0.68 4.37 13.50
CA ASP A 31 0.11 4.61 12.17
C ASP A 31 -1.06 3.64 11.87
N GLU A 32 -1.02 2.44 12.45
CA GLU A 32 -2.07 1.42 12.33
C GLU A 32 -3.41 1.85 12.96
N VAL A 33 -3.38 2.79 13.87
CA VAL A 33 -4.57 3.35 14.54
C VAL A 33 -4.80 4.82 14.21
N GLY A 34 -4.06 5.35 13.24
CA GLY A 34 -4.24 6.72 12.76
C GLY A 34 -3.66 7.80 13.68
N ARG A 35 -2.58 7.50 14.41
CA ARG A 35 -1.88 8.48 15.24
C ARG A 35 -1.60 9.78 14.49
N SER A 36 -1.64 10.88 15.17
CA SER A 36 -1.32 12.19 14.62
C SER A 36 -0.22 12.86 15.46
N GLN A 37 0.70 13.52 14.77
CA GLN A 37 1.74 14.36 15.40
C GLN A 37 1.36 15.84 15.37
N GLY A 38 0.06 16.16 15.19
CA GLY A 38 -0.41 17.54 15.19
C GLY A 38 0.18 18.45 14.11
N GLY A 39 0.66 17.86 13.00
CA GLY A 39 1.34 18.58 11.92
C GLY A 39 2.85 18.75 12.10
N ASN A 40 3.42 18.27 13.20
CA ASN A 40 4.86 18.21 13.37
C ASN A 40 5.45 17.09 12.49
N ASN A 41 6.34 17.43 11.57
CA ASN A 41 6.97 16.48 10.66
C ASN A 41 8.26 15.84 11.22
N ASN A 42 8.73 16.31 12.38
CA ASN A 42 9.95 15.80 13.03
C ASN A 42 9.81 15.84 14.55
N SER A 43 9.17 14.83 15.12
CA SER A 43 9.03 14.68 16.58
C SER A 43 10.13 13.83 17.22
N TRP A 44 11.18 13.52 16.47
CA TRP A 44 12.25 12.58 16.87
C TRP A 44 12.91 12.91 18.21
N CYS A 45 13.19 14.19 18.46
CA CYS A 45 13.87 14.63 19.68
C CYS A 45 12.91 15.09 20.80
N GLN A 46 11.62 14.79 20.68
CA GLN A 46 10.61 15.31 21.60
C GLN A 46 10.01 14.17 22.42
N ASP A 47 10.37 14.12 23.69
CA ASP A 47 9.69 13.26 24.67
C ASP A 47 8.43 13.98 25.19
N SER A 48 7.36 13.87 24.42
CA SER A 48 6.10 14.57 24.66
C SER A 48 4.91 13.77 24.09
N PRO A 49 3.67 14.12 24.44
CA PRO A 49 2.47 13.47 23.88
C PRO A 49 2.40 13.41 22.36
N ILE A 50 3.14 14.28 21.66
CA ILE A 50 3.23 14.26 20.19
C ILE A 50 3.89 12.97 19.68
N SER A 51 4.91 12.47 20.41
CA SER A 51 5.66 11.28 20.04
C SER A 51 5.16 10.00 20.70
N TRP A 52 4.35 10.11 21.76
CA TRP A 52 3.88 8.96 22.51
C TRP A 52 2.79 8.18 21.76
N MET A 53 2.73 6.89 22.07
CA MET A 53 1.63 6.05 21.58
C MET A 53 0.36 6.32 22.37
N ILE A 54 -0.76 6.50 21.67
CA ILE A 54 -2.09 6.62 22.28
C ILE A 54 -2.65 5.21 22.50
N TRP A 55 -2.80 4.81 23.75
CA TRP A 55 -3.34 3.50 24.12
C TRP A 55 -4.86 3.50 24.34
N ASN A 56 -5.49 4.68 24.38
CA ASN A 56 -6.93 4.81 24.53
C ASN A 56 -7.63 4.40 23.23
N GLN A 57 -8.42 3.33 23.29
CA GLN A 57 -9.14 2.79 22.15
C GLN A 57 -10.17 3.76 21.56
N ASP A 58 -10.74 4.64 22.37
CA ASP A 58 -11.71 5.64 21.89
C ASP A 58 -11.09 6.68 20.95
N GLN A 59 -9.77 6.81 21.00
CA GLN A 59 -9.00 7.71 20.13
C GLN A 59 -8.39 7.00 18.92
N CYS A 60 -8.52 5.68 18.83
CA CYS A 60 -7.97 4.86 17.77
C CYS A 60 -8.94 4.74 16.60
N ASP A 61 -8.41 4.79 15.37
CA ASP A 61 -9.18 4.45 14.17
C ASP A 61 -9.20 2.92 13.97
N LEU A 62 -10.19 2.26 14.59
CA LEU A 62 -10.35 0.81 14.54
C LEU A 62 -10.65 0.30 13.12
N ASP A 63 -11.28 1.11 12.28
CA ASP A 63 -11.53 0.79 10.86
C ASP A 63 -10.22 0.75 10.08
N LEU A 64 -9.30 1.68 10.37
CA LEU A 64 -7.97 1.69 9.76
C LEU A 64 -7.16 0.47 10.21
N GLN A 65 -7.24 0.13 11.51
CA GLN A 65 -6.58 -1.05 12.05
C GLN A 65 -7.08 -2.35 11.39
N LEU A 66 -8.40 -2.48 11.23
CA LEU A 66 -9.00 -3.63 10.56
C LEU A 66 -8.56 -3.71 9.09
N PHE A 67 -8.52 -2.57 8.40
CA PHE A 67 -8.02 -2.49 7.04
C PHE A 67 -6.58 -2.98 6.94
N LEU A 68 -5.71 -2.52 7.84
CA LEU A 68 -4.30 -2.94 7.90
C LEU A 68 -4.16 -4.45 8.16
N LYS A 69 -4.95 -5.00 9.10
CA LYS A 69 -4.97 -6.45 9.38
C LYS A 69 -5.31 -7.25 8.12
N ARG A 70 -6.27 -6.79 7.32
CA ARG A 70 -6.66 -7.44 6.06
C ARG A 70 -5.53 -7.38 5.01
N LEU A 71 -4.85 -6.25 4.89
CA LEU A 71 -3.69 -6.12 3.99
C LEU A 71 -2.54 -7.05 4.39
N LEU A 72 -2.26 -7.15 5.70
CA LEU A 72 -1.24 -8.06 6.22
C LEU A 72 -1.61 -9.53 5.98
N ALA A 73 -2.89 -9.88 6.13
CA ALA A 73 -3.38 -11.22 5.83
C ALA A 73 -3.21 -11.55 4.34
N LEU A 74 -3.57 -10.62 3.44
CA LEU A 74 -3.35 -10.77 2.01
C LEU A 74 -1.87 -10.95 1.67
N ARG A 75 -0.99 -10.12 2.26
CA ARG A 75 0.46 -10.22 2.06
C ARG A 75 1.03 -11.57 2.51
N ARG A 76 0.52 -12.11 3.63
CA ARG A 76 0.91 -13.44 4.12
C ARG A 76 0.40 -14.58 3.25
N ALA A 77 -0.78 -14.41 2.66
CA ALA A 77 -1.37 -15.42 1.76
C ALA A 77 -0.64 -15.50 0.41
N LEU A 78 0.05 -14.44 -0.01
CA LEU A 78 0.72 -14.32 -1.29
C LEU A 78 2.22 -13.95 -1.14
N PRO A 79 3.01 -14.72 -0.37
CA PRO A 79 4.40 -14.38 -0.07
C PRO A 79 5.27 -14.27 -1.33
N GLN A 80 4.98 -15.05 -2.36
CA GLN A 80 5.70 -15.04 -3.62
C GLN A 80 5.58 -13.72 -4.38
N LEU A 81 4.53 -12.93 -4.15
CA LEU A 81 4.37 -11.61 -4.78
C LEU A 81 5.16 -10.51 -4.07
N PHE A 82 5.39 -10.65 -2.78
CA PHE A 82 5.87 -9.56 -1.93
C PHE A 82 7.23 -9.81 -1.31
N ASN A 83 7.64 -11.08 -1.15
CA ASN A 83 8.93 -11.40 -0.55
C ASN A 83 10.06 -11.29 -1.61
N PRO A 84 11.04 -10.39 -1.42
CA PRO A 84 12.14 -10.22 -2.38
C PRO A 84 13.06 -11.45 -2.48
N LEU A 85 13.08 -12.30 -1.45
CA LEU A 85 13.96 -13.48 -1.40
C LEU A 85 13.36 -14.69 -2.13
N THR A 86 12.04 -14.81 -2.12
CA THR A 86 11.33 -15.96 -2.70
C THR A 86 10.57 -15.63 -3.99
N ALA A 87 10.34 -14.34 -4.24
CA ALA A 87 9.66 -13.91 -5.45
C ALA A 87 10.60 -14.08 -6.66
N PRO A 88 10.15 -14.71 -7.74
CA PRO A 88 10.89 -14.75 -9.00
C PRO A 88 11.22 -13.33 -9.45
N ARG A 89 12.28 -13.19 -10.26
CA ARG A 89 12.67 -11.88 -10.79
C ARG A 89 11.51 -11.28 -11.60
N GLU A 90 11.06 -10.08 -11.23
CA GLU A 90 10.03 -9.39 -12.00
C GLU A 90 10.52 -9.18 -13.43
N THR A 91 9.86 -9.82 -14.37
CA THR A 91 10.05 -9.49 -15.79
C THR A 91 9.08 -8.35 -16.14
N VAL A 92 9.60 -7.26 -16.68
CA VAL A 92 8.82 -6.14 -17.22
C VAL A 92 8.26 -6.50 -18.61
N SER A 93 8.12 -7.77 -18.90
CA SER A 93 7.72 -8.26 -20.20
C SER A 93 6.23 -8.06 -20.45
N LYS A 94 5.92 -7.64 -21.68
CA LYS A 94 4.54 -7.46 -22.18
C LYS A 94 3.82 -8.78 -22.54
N GLN A 95 4.50 -9.94 -22.37
CA GLN A 95 3.93 -11.23 -22.74
C GLN A 95 4.04 -12.22 -21.58
N PRO A 96 3.02 -13.05 -21.37
CA PRO A 96 3.07 -14.12 -20.38
C PRO A 96 4.18 -15.10 -20.79
N HIS A 97 5.25 -15.15 -19.99
CA HIS A 97 6.26 -16.15 -20.07
C HIS A 97 5.86 -17.39 -19.26
N GLU A 98 6.61 -18.45 -19.41
CA GLU A 98 6.37 -19.81 -18.94
C GLU A 98 5.77 -19.96 -17.52
N GLN A 99 5.20 -21.12 -17.23
CA GLN A 99 4.55 -21.45 -15.96
C GLN A 99 5.43 -21.09 -14.76
N GLY A 100 4.99 -20.09 -13.98
CA GLY A 100 5.62 -19.73 -12.71
C GLY A 100 6.11 -18.29 -12.62
N ASP A 101 6.16 -17.55 -13.71
CA ASP A 101 6.65 -16.17 -13.71
C ASP A 101 5.64 -15.21 -13.09
N ILE A 102 6.17 -14.29 -12.26
CA ILE A 102 5.41 -13.14 -11.76
C ILE A 102 5.73 -11.95 -12.66
N TRP A 103 4.70 -11.37 -13.24
CA TRP A 103 4.86 -10.17 -14.03
C TRP A 103 3.90 -9.07 -13.58
N ARG A 104 4.32 -7.82 -13.77
CA ARG A 104 3.57 -6.63 -13.39
C ARG A 104 3.17 -5.87 -14.62
N GLN A 105 1.91 -5.44 -14.67
CA GLN A 105 1.41 -4.56 -15.71
C GLN A 105 0.90 -3.26 -15.07
N TRP A 106 1.28 -2.15 -15.65
CA TRP A 106 0.83 -0.83 -15.23
C TRP A 106 -0.34 -0.37 -16.07
N HIS A 107 -1.23 0.38 -15.43
CA HIS A 107 -2.43 0.93 -16.03
C HIS A 107 -2.60 2.38 -15.58
N GLY A 108 -3.24 3.18 -16.43
CA GLY A 108 -3.75 4.50 -16.09
C GLY A 108 -5.25 4.45 -15.83
N VAL A 109 -5.98 5.40 -16.41
CA VAL A 109 -7.46 5.37 -16.46
C VAL A 109 -7.93 4.22 -17.34
N GLU A 110 -7.19 3.95 -18.42
CA GLU A 110 -7.42 2.82 -19.31
C GLU A 110 -6.48 1.66 -18.97
N LEU A 111 -6.96 0.42 -19.13
CA LEU A 111 -6.16 -0.77 -18.91
C LEU A 111 -4.98 -0.83 -19.89
N SER A 112 -3.81 -1.18 -19.36
CA SER A 112 -2.56 -1.34 -20.13
C SER A 112 -2.03 -0.04 -20.79
N LYS A 113 -2.58 1.11 -20.41
CA LYS A 113 -2.13 2.42 -20.87
C LYS A 113 -1.79 3.30 -19.68
N PRO A 114 -0.60 3.13 -19.07
CA PRO A 114 -0.16 3.99 -17.97
C PRO A 114 0.10 5.40 -18.49
N ASP A 115 -0.37 6.39 -17.75
CA ASP A 115 -0.05 7.78 -17.99
C ASP A 115 1.02 8.25 -17.01
N TRP A 116 2.22 8.53 -17.50
CA TRP A 116 3.38 8.97 -16.72
C TRP A 116 3.56 10.49 -16.72
N ALA A 117 2.57 11.25 -17.16
CA ALA A 117 2.63 12.70 -17.15
C ALA A 117 2.63 13.24 -15.70
N GLU A 118 3.28 14.38 -15.47
CA GLU A 118 3.38 15.02 -14.13
C GLU A 118 2.01 15.34 -13.51
N TRP A 119 1.00 15.58 -14.37
CA TRP A 119 -0.37 15.87 -13.94
C TRP A 119 -1.21 14.62 -13.75
N SER A 120 -0.70 13.44 -14.10
CA SER A 120 -1.44 12.19 -13.91
C SER A 120 -1.67 11.92 -12.43
N ARG A 121 -2.92 11.62 -12.09
CA ARG A 121 -3.36 11.37 -10.71
C ARG A 121 -3.88 9.96 -10.50
N THR A 122 -3.71 9.10 -11.49
CA THR A 122 -4.25 7.75 -11.48
C THR A 122 -3.15 6.77 -11.83
N LEU A 123 -2.92 5.82 -10.95
CA LEU A 123 -2.02 4.71 -11.19
C LEU A 123 -2.68 3.42 -10.71
N ALA A 124 -2.70 2.43 -11.56
CA ALA A 124 -3.10 1.08 -11.20
C ALA A 124 -2.05 0.08 -11.67
N THR A 125 -1.95 -1.03 -10.98
CA THR A 125 -1.06 -2.12 -11.35
C THR A 125 -1.75 -3.45 -11.16
N SER A 126 -1.57 -4.36 -12.09
CA SER A 126 -1.91 -5.77 -11.91
C SER A 126 -0.66 -6.61 -11.72
N LEU A 127 -0.73 -7.51 -10.76
CA LEU A 127 0.29 -8.53 -10.50
C LEU A 127 -0.28 -9.87 -10.94
N HIS A 128 0.41 -10.53 -11.84
CA HIS A 128 0.03 -11.81 -12.41
C HIS A 128 0.97 -12.89 -11.92
N MET A 129 0.44 -14.07 -11.66
CA MET A 129 1.20 -15.22 -11.19
C MET A 129 0.84 -16.44 -12.07
N GLY A 130 1.61 -16.66 -13.12
CA GLY A 130 1.36 -17.72 -14.11
C GLY A 130 -0.08 -17.74 -14.61
N SER A 131 -0.69 -18.90 -14.76
CA SER A 131 -2.10 -19.09 -15.17
C SER A 131 -3.10 -18.92 -14.03
N ARG A 132 -2.66 -18.65 -12.79
CA ARG A 132 -3.53 -18.69 -11.58
C ARG A 132 -4.28 -17.42 -11.28
N GLY A 133 -4.20 -16.42 -12.12
CA GLY A 133 -4.94 -15.16 -11.95
C GLY A 133 -4.07 -13.95 -11.66
N ALA A 134 -4.70 -12.80 -11.55
CA ALA A 134 -4.07 -11.52 -11.33
C ALA A 134 -4.63 -10.83 -10.08
N LEU A 135 -3.76 -10.18 -9.32
CA LEU A 135 -4.14 -9.24 -8.27
C LEU A 135 -4.12 -7.84 -8.87
N LEU A 136 -5.27 -7.21 -8.99
CA LEU A 136 -5.37 -5.83 -9.43
C LEU A 136 -5.30 -4.88 -8.24
N LEU A 137 -4.34 -3.99 -8.26
CA LEU A 137 -4.17 -2.90 -7.30
C LEU A 137 -4.42 -1.60 -8.01
N SER A 138 -5.43 -0.87 -7.59
CA SER A 138 -5.72 0.47 -8.10
C SER A 138 -5.49 1.51 -7.01
N LEU A 139 -4.56 2.41 -7.26
CA LEU A 139 -4.33 3.61 -6.46
C LEU A 139 -5.00 4.78 -7.18
N ILE A 140 -6.19 5.13 -6.77
CA ILE A 140 -6.95 6.21 -7.37
C ILE A 140 -6.74 7.49 -6.57
N HIS A 141 -6.22 8.50 -7.24
CA HIS A 141 -6.05 9.88 -6.80
C HIS A 141 -5.12 10.10 -5.60
N ILE A 142 -3.94 10.50 -5.94
CA ILE A 142 -3.10 11.31 -5.06
C ILE A 142 -3.46 12.78 -5.23
#